data_4925c60b84df93b1c53646590eaab2c6
#
_entry.id   4925c60b84df93b1c53646590eaab2c6
#
_cell.length_a   1.000
_cell.length_b   1.000
_cell.length_c   1.000
_cell.angle_alpha   90.00
_cell.angle_beta   90.00
_cell.angle_gamma   90.00
#
_symmetry.space_group_name_H-M   'P 1'
#
loop_
_entity.id
_entity.type
_entity.pdbx_description
1 polymer ?
#
loop_
_entity_poly.entity_id
_entity_poly.type
_entity_poly.pdbx_seq_one_letter_code
_entity_poly.pdbx_strand_id
1 'polypeptide(L)' 'MISEVTMPSMGADMSEGTIVKWLKKEGDEVKRGDKLAEIETDKTVVEMECYNDGILKKIIVQEGQSVPVGDLIAYIGD' A
#
# COMPACT_ATOMS: atom_id res chain seq x y z
N MET A 1 11.43 8.09 -12.50
CA MET A 1 10.72 6.82 -12.77
C MET A 1 9.54 6.67 -11.84
N ILE A 2 8.50 6.04 -12.32
CA ILE A 2 7.30 5.77 -11.51
C ILE A 2 7.29 4.29 -11.18
N SER A 3 7.11 3.99 -9.90
CA SER A 3 7.01 2.61 -9.42
C SER A 3 5.56 2.35 -9.01
N GLU A 4 5.06 1.20 -9.42
CA GLU A 4 3.71 0.77 -9.03
C GLU A 4 3.77 0.13 -7.66
N VAL A 5 2.81 0.51 -6.81
CA VAL A 5 2.62 -0.14 -5.51
C VAL A 5 1.39 -1.03 -5.64
N THR A 6 1.58 -2.31 -5.41
CA THR A 6 0.48 -3.27 -5.52
C THR A 6 0.13 -3.84 -4.16
N MET A 7 -1.08 -4.37 -4.04
CA MET A 7 -1.51 -5.00 -2.79
C MET A 7 -0.64 -6.21 -2.51
N PRO A 8 0.15 -6.21 -1.41
CA PRO A 8 1.07 -7.31 -1.14
C PRO A 8 0.35 -8.50 -0.51
N SER A 9 0.93 -9.67 -0.70
CA SER A 9 0.50 -10.86 0.01
C SER A 9 1.22 -10.88 1.35
N MET A 10 0.45 -10.90 2.44
CA MET A 10 0.99 -10.85 3.79
C MET A 10 0.73 -12.14 4.55
N GLY A 11 0.28 -13.18 3.83
CA GLY A 11 0.04 -14.48 4.42
C GLY A 11 -0.26 -15.48 3.32
N ALA A 12 -0.06 -16.77 3.63
CA ALA A 12 -0.17 -17.83 2.62
C ALA A 12 -1.56 -17.93 2.01
N ASP A 13 -2.60 -17.59 2.77
CA ASP A 13 -3.98 -17.72 2.34
C ASP A 13 -4.62 -16.39 1.99
N MET A 14 -3.83 -15.33 1.91
CA MET A 14 -4.36 -14.01 1.64
C MET A 14 -4.64 -13.84 0.15
N SER A 15 -5.90 -13.65 -0.22
CA SER A 15 -6.31 -13.40 -1.59
C SER A 15 -6.65 -11.93 -1.83
N GLU A 16 -6.99 -11.20 -0.79
CA GLU A 16 -7.31 -9.77 -0.88
C GLU A 16 -6.99 -9.08 0.43
N GLY A 17 -6.93 -7.77 0.41
CA GLY A 17 -6.73 -6.97 1.59
C GLY A 17 -7.58 -5.71 1.54
N THR A 18 -7.88 -5.16 2.70
CA THR A 18 -8.64 -3.93 2.82
C THR A 18 -7.72 -2.83 3.32
N ILE A 19 -7.72 -1.69 2.63
CA ILE A 19 -6.97 -0.53 3.11
C ILE A 19 -7.74 0.06 4.29
N VAL A 20 -7.19 -0.08 5.48
CA VAL A 20 -7.81 0.49 6.67
C VAL A 20 -7.48 1.97 6.80
N LYS A 21 -6.21 2.29 6.56
CA LYS A 21 -5.74 3.67 6.73
C LYS A 21 -4.46 3.86 5.92
N TRP A 22 -4.38 5.00 5.21
CA TRP A 22 -3.14 5.44 4.59
C TRP A 22 -2.33 6.22 5.62
N LEU A 23 -1.06 5.86 5.79
CA LEU A 23 -0.16 6.52 6.74
C LEU A 23 0.65 7.63 6.07
N LYS A 24 0.63 7.67 4.74
CA LYS A 24 1.23 8.72 3.93
C LYS A 24 0.18 9.30 3.01
N LYS A 25 0.38 10.55 2.60
CA LYS A 25 -0.54 11.25 1.71
C LYS A 25 0.10 11.48 0.36
N GLU A 26 -0.73 11.73 -0.64
CA GLU A 26 -0.22 12.15 -1.95
C GLU A 26 0.66 13.39 -1.78
N GLY A 27 1.85 13.35 -2.36
CA GLY A 27 2.82 14.41 -2.23
C GLY A 27 3.86 14.20 -1.13
N ASP A 28 3.65 13.24 -0.23
CA ASP A 28 4.60 12.96 0.84
C ASP A 28 5.82 12.24 0.30
N GLU A 29 6.97 12.60 0.86
CA GLU A 29 8.19 11.86 0.60
C GLU A 29 8.14 10.54 1.36
N VAL A 30 8.52 9.45 0.68
CA VAL A 30 8.57 8.13 1.27
C VAL A 30 9.94 7.52 1.04
N LYS A 31 10.37 6.68 1.96
CA LYS A 31 11.63 5.98 1.89
C LYS A 31 11.40 4.51 2.10
N ARG A 32 12.29 3.72 1.55
CA ARG A 32 12.27 2.28 1.74
C ARG A 32 12.22 1.96 3.24
N GLY A 33 11.26 1.14 3.63
CA GLY A 33 11.04 0.77 5.02
C GLY A 33 10.00 1.61 5.74
N ASP A 34 9.58 2.74 5.15
CA ASP A 34 8.49 3.54 5.73
C ASP A 34 7.18 2.78 5.65
N LYS A 35 6.33 2.96 6.66
CA LYS A 35 5.00 2.36 6.63
C LYS A 35 4.10 3.21 5.75
N LEU A 36 3.48 2.61 4.73
CA LEU A 36 2.60 3.31 3.80
C LEU A 36 1.15 3.28 4.24
N ALA A 37 0.68 2.13 4.71
CA ALA A 37 -0.73 1.94 4.98
C ALA A 37 -0.93 0.79 5.96
N GLU A 38 -2.10 0.80 6.59
CA GLU A 38 -2.55 -0.34 7.40
C GLU A 38 -3.49 -1.16 6.54
N ILE A 39 -3.22 -2.46 6.46
CA ILE A 39 -3.98 -3.40 5.64
C ILE A 39 -4.65 -4.40 6.56
N GLU A 40 -5.95 -4.55 6.41
CA GLU A 40 -6.69 -5.57 7.14
C GLU A 40 -6.73 -6.85 6.31
N THR A 41 -6.35 -7.95 6.95
CA THR A 41 -6.51 -9.29 6.37
C THR A 41 -7.66 -9.97 7.10
N ASP A 42 -7.98 -11.20 6.74
CA ASP A 42 -9.05 -11.92 7.41
C ASP A 42 -8.71 -12.31 8.86
N LYS A 43 -7.47 -12.13 9.27
CA LYS A 43 -7.02 -12.52 10.62
C LYS A 43 -6.56 -11.35 11.48
N THR A 44 -5.97 -10.33 10.86
CA THR A 44 -5.35 -9.24 11.60
C THR A 44 -5.13 -8.03 10.72
N VAL A 45 -4.71 -6.93 11.34
CA VAL A 45 -4.29 -5.73 10.64
C VAL A 45 -2.77 -5.68 10.66
N VAL A 46 -2.16 -5.47 9.49
CA VAL A 46 -0.71 -5.37 9.37
C VAL A 46 -0.35 -4.07 8.66
N GLU A 47 0.85 -3.59 8.90
CA GLU A 47 1.35 -2.38 8.26
C GLU A 47 2.16 -2.76 7.01
N MET A 48 1.83 -2.11 5.90
CA MET A 48 2.53 -2.32 4.63
C MET A 48 3.71 -1.35 4.54
N GLU A 49 4.88 -1.88 4.23
CA GLU A 49 6.09 -1.07 4.10
C GLU A 49 6.31 -0.65 2.66
N CYS A 50 6.95 0.50 2.50
CA CYS A 50 7.39 0.99 1.21
C CYS A 50 8.69 0.29 0.81
N TYR A 51 8.78 -0.08 -0.46
CA TYR A 51 10.00 -0.73 -1.00
C TYR A 51 10.80 0.20 -1.91
N ASN A 52 10.35 1.43 -2.11
CA ASN A 52 10.99 2.38 -3.00
C ASN A 52 11.12 3.73 -2.34
N ASP A 53 12.19 4.46 -2.68
CA ASP A 53 12.33 5.86 -2.28
C ASP A 53 11.64 6.75 -3.31
N GLY A 54 11.08 7.85 -2.86
CA GLY A 54 10.48 8.82 -3.77
C GLY A 54 9.35 9.58 -3.12
N ILE A 55 8.39 9.96 -3.95
CA ILE A 55 7.22 10.72 -3.51
C ILE A 55 5.98 9.89 -3.84
N LEU A 56 5.05 9.81 -2.91
CA LEU A 56 3.78 9.14 -3.15
C LEU A 56 2.99 10.02 -4.12
N LYS A 57 2.95 9.60 -5.39
CA LYS A 57 2.39 10.42 -6.46
C LYS A 57 0.89 10.35 -6.54
N LYS A 58 0.33 9.17 -6.34
CA LYS A 58 -1.10 8.98 -6.42
C LYS A 58 -1.56 7.78 -5.61
N ILE A 59 -2.67 7.94 -4.92
CA ILE A 59 -3.37 6.87 -4.22
C ILE A 59 -4.55 6.46 -5.09
N ILE A 60 -4.55 5.21 -5.55
CA ILE A 60 -5.59 4.68 -6.45
C ILE A 60 -6.75 4.10 -5.63
N VAL A 61 -6.41 3.40 -4.54
CA VAL A 61 -7.41 2.73 -3.70
C VAL A 61 -7.57 3.51 -2.40
N GLN A 62 -8.80 3.87 -2.09
CA GLN A 62 -9.10 4.68 -0.91
C GLN A 62 -9.29 3.82 0.32
N GLU A 63 -9.26 4.47 1.49
CA GLU A 63 -9.53 3.78 2.76
C GLU A 63 -10.90 3.14 2.73
N GLY A 64 -10.97 1.93 3.27
CA GLY A 64 -12.20 1.17 3.30
C GLY A 64 -12.42 0.25 2.12
N GLN A 65 -11.62 0.35 1.08
CA GLN A 65 -11.75 -0.50 -0.11
C GLN A 65 -10.94 -1.77 0.01
N SER A 66 -11.51 -2.87 -0.45
CA SER A 66 -10.83 -4.16 -0.52
C SER A 66 -10.39 -4.41 -1.96
N VAL A 67 -9.18 -4.92 -2.12
CA VAL A 67 -8.64 -5.23 -3.45
C VAL A 67 -7.91 -6.56 -3.43
N PRO A 68 -7.90 -7.27 -4.56
CA PRO A 68 -7.12 -8.51 -4.66
C PRO A 68 -5.62 -8.26 -4.55
N VAL A 69 -4.91 -9.26 -4.04
CA VAL A 69 -3.44 -9.24 -4.05
C VAL A 69 -2.95 -9.08 -5.48
N GLY A 70 -2.00 -8.17 -5.66
CA GLY A 70 -1.43 -7.88 -6.97
C GLY A 70 -2.05 -6.68 -7.67
N ASP A 71 -3.20 -6.19 -7.21
CA ASP A 71 -3.82 -5.03 -7.83
C ASP A 71 -3.06 -3.75 -7.47
N LEU A 72 -3.07 -2.83 -8.42
CA LEU A 72 -2.43 -1.52 -8.23
C LEU A 72 -3.18 -0.70 -7.20
N ILE A 73 -2.45 -0.16 -6.22
CA ILE A 73 -3.07 0.64 -5.16
C ILE A 73 -2.50 2.06 -5.10
N ALA A 74 -1.30 2.27 -5.61
CA ALA A 74 -0.68 3.61 -5.56
C ALA A 74 0.51 3.68 -6.51
N TYR A 75 1.01 4.90 -6.72
CA TYR A 75 2.25 5.14 -7.49
C TYR A 75 3.24 5.91 -6.64
N ILE A 76 4.51 5.54 -6.74
CA ILE A 76 5.61 6.27 -6.12
C ILE A 76 6.56 6.69 -7.25
N GLY A 77 7.02 7.91 -7.19
CA GLY A 77 7.94 8.42 -8.20
C GLY A 77 8.89 9.45 -7.64
N ASP A 78 9.81 9.91 -8.48
CA ASP A 78 10.76 10.95 -8.12
C ASP A 78 10.29 12.36 -8.55
#